data_bd8aec55ca847396a1d7f5fc23265876
#
_entry.id   bd8aec55ca847396a1d7f5fc23265876
#
_cell.length_a   1.000
_cell.length_b   1.000
_cell.length_c   1.000
_cell.angle_alpha   90.00
_cell.angle_beta   90.00
_cell.angle_gamma   90.00
#
_symmetry.space_group_name_H-M   'P 1'
#
loop_
_entity.id
_entity.type
_entity.pdbx_description
1 polymer ?
#
loop_
_entity_poly.entity_id
_entity_poly.type
_entity_poly.pdbx_seq_one_letter_code
_entity_poly.pdbx_strand_id
1 'polypeptide(L)'
;MIKTKKKYLLLYLNTGGGHLAPAKSIANCIDKLSANSIEPILIDGFEKANKTIQYVVEDGYRKLQSEGKWFYQFLYSLYYIPIVTFINDMILESSIIPNLEKKILEEKPEKIIIFHFFLIRPVYRIIKKHRLKVSVFTVVTDPFTAHPFWFINKKQNFILFSEILKKHALKVNLPEVNLHVFPFILDEKYSSPIPAQNIPALKKKYGFDPAKKMVLIFGGGDGIPNGKRILELLLNAHIDLSIGIVGGKDEDLFNYAEEQKKQYKAPNVQVFGYVDFIYDLLNISDFVITKAGASATMEILLLKKIPIIIDYIWGQEKGNMEYIRDNKMGIFERDIKKIPSILNELLNNKEKQQSFINNIESEKLKIGTEEVTKFILSDNVC
;
A
#
# COMPACT_ATOMS: atom_id res chain seq x y z
N MET A 1 -23.19 31.14 -18.18
CA MET A 1 -23.33 30.55 -16.84
C MET A 1 -22.15 29.63 -16.61
N ILE A 2 -21.30 29.91 -15.65
CA ILE A 2 -20.22 29.01 -15.25
C ILE A 2 -20.92 27.81 -14.60
N LYS A 3 -20.94 26.65 -15.25
CA LYS A 3 -21.44 25.40 -14.66
C LYS A 3 -20.57 25.11 -13.43
N THR A 4 -21.15 25.12 -12.23
CA THR A 4 -20.45 24.69 -11.03
C THR A 4 -19.99 23.25 -11.23
N LYS A 5 -18.71 22.99 -11.03
CA LYS A 5 -18.15 21.63 -11.15
C LYS A 5 -18.81 20.73 -10.12
N LYS A 6 -19.10 19.48 -10.51
CA LYS A 6 -19.49 18.44 -9.56
C LYS A 6 -18.28 18.15 -8.66
N LYS A 7 -18.51 17.89 -7.37
CA LYS A 7 -17.44 17.61 -6.41
C LYS A 7 -17.50 16.18 -5.93
N TYR A 8 -16.36 15.50 -5.95
CA TYR A 8 -16.18 14.17 -5.40
C TYR A 8 -15.16 14.24 -4.26
N LEU A 9 -15.53 13.77 -3.07
CA LEU A 9 -14.61 13.72 -1.93
C LEU A 9 -13.92 12.36 -1.87
N LEU A 10 -12.60 12.37 -1.83
CA LEU A 10 -11.75 11.19 -1.69
C LEU A 10 -11.14 11.22 -0.29
N LEU A 11 -11.68 10.39 0.60
CA LEU A 11 -11.36 10.40 2.01
C LEU A 11 -10.32 9.32 2.33
N TYR A 12 -9.20 9.71 2.92
CA TYR A 12 -8.12 8.81 3.32
C TYR A 12 -7.62 9.14 4.74
N LEU A 13 -6.77 8.27 5.31
CA LEU A 13 -5.94 8.56 6.48
C LEU A 13 -4.47 8.40 6.11
N ASN A 14 -3.63 9.24 6.67
CA ASN A 14 -2.18 9.21 6.43
C ASN A 14 -1.47 8.19 7.34
N THR A 15 -2.02 6.98 7.42
CA THR A 15 -1.48 5.84 8.19
C THR A 15 -0.50 4.99 7.38
N GLY A 16 0.27 5.61 6.50
CA GLY A 16 1.17 4.98 5.52
C GLY A 16 0.72 5.21 4.08
N GLY A 17 1.55 4.81 3.11
CA GLY A 17 1.30 5.07 1.67
C GLY A 17 0.12 4.31 1.06
N GLY A 18 -0.36 3.24 1.71
CA GLY A 18 -1.35 2.31 1.17
C GLY A 18 -2.75 2.90 0.93
N HIS A 19 -3.11 4.02 1.55
CA HIS A 19 -4.42 4.66 1.43
C HIS A 19 -4.38 5.95 0.61
N LEU A 20 -3.33 6.74 0.78
CA LEU A 20 -3.15 8.01 0.06
C LEU A 20 -2.79 7.80 -1.42
N ALA A 21 -1.91 6.82 -1.72
CA ALA A 21 -1.49 6.59 -3.11
C ALA A 21 -2.66 6.20 -4.04
N PRO A 22 -3.53 5.21 -3.70
CA PRO A 22 -4.69 4.91 -4.53
C PRO A 22 -5.70 6.07 -4.59
N ALA A 23 -5.88 6.85 -3.51
CA ALA A 23 -6.73 8.04 -3.54
C ALA A 23 -6.22 9.09 -4.53
N LYS A 24 -4.91 9.36 -4.55
CA LYS A 24 -4.27 10.25 -5.53
C LYS A 24 -4.40 9.72 -6.96
N SER A 25 -4.18 8.42 -7.17
CA SER A 25 -4.30 7.80 -8.50
C SER A 25 -5.72 7.96 -9.06
N ILE A 26 -6.75 7.73 -8.24
CA ILE A 26 -8.16 7.93 -8.64
C ILE A 26 -8.45 9.42 -8.88
N ALA A 27 -7.98 10.34 -8.02
CA ALA A 27 -8.19 11.77 -8.20
C ALA A 27 -7.62 12.26 -9.55
N ASN A 28 -6.37 11.90 -9.84
CA ASN A 28 -5.72 12.26 -11.11
C ASN A 28 -6.47 11.66 -12.33
N CYS A 29 -6.97 10.43 -12.18
CA CYS A 29 -7.73 9.79 -13.24
C CYS A 29 -9.12 10.42 -13.45
N ILE A 30 -9.80 10.87 -12.37
CA ILE A 30 -11.04 11.66 -12.45
C ILE A 30 -10.80 12.95 -13.23
N ASP A 31 -9.77 13.71 -12.89
CA ASP A 31 -9.44 14.95 -13.61
C ASP A 31 -9.23 14.69 -15.11
N LYS A 32 -8.47 13.65 -15.45
CA LYS A 32 -8.19 13.23 -16.83
C LYS A 32 -9.46 12.84 -17.59
N LEU A 33 -10.30 11.96 -17.01
CA LEU A 33 -11.47 11.40 -17.69
C LEU A 33 -12.67 12.33 -17.72
N SER A 34 -12.82 13.21 -16.73
CA SER A 34 -13.95 14.16 -16.65
C SER A 34 -13.72 15.43 -17.46
N ALA A 35 -12.58 15.61 -18.10
CA ALA A 35 -12.17 16.84 -18.78
C ALA A 35 -12.42 18.09 -17.87
N ASN A 36 -12.05 18.00 -16.59
CA ASN A 36 -12.23 19.01 -15.55
C ASN A 36 -13.69 19.40 -15.24
N SER A 37 -14.68 18.60 -15.61
CA SER A 37 -16.09 18.84 -15.23
C SER A 37 -16.40 18.39 -13.79
N ILE A 38 -15.54 17.56 -13.19
CA ILE A 38 -15.61 17.09 -11.82
C ILE A 38 -14.34 17.55 -11.09
N GLU A 39 -14.52 18.00 -9.85
CA GLU A 39 -13.44 18.39 -8.94
C GLU A 39 -13.23 17.29 -7.90
N PRO A 40 -12.15 16.49 -7.98
CA PRO A 40 -11.78 15.52 -6.96
C PRO A 40 -11.08 16.25 -5.80
N ILE A 41 -11.61 16.14 -4.59
CA ILE A 41 -11.09 16.78 -3.39
C ILE A 41 -10.55 15.70 -2.45
N LEU A 42 -9.23 15.69 -2.24
CA LEU A 42 -8.57 14.80 -1.29
C LEU A 42 -8.69 15.37 0.14
N ILE A 43 -9.19 14.57 1.07
CA ILE A 43 -9.35 14.96 2.47
C ILE A 43 -8.71 13.90 3.37
N ASP A 44 -7.74 14.32 4.18
CA ASP A 44 -7.26 13.53 5.29
C ASP A 44 -8.27 13.59 6.43
N GLY A 45 -8.80 12.43 6.84
CA GLY A 45 -9.79 12.36 7.92
C GLY A 45 -9.24 12.82 9.28
N PHE A 46 -7.91 12.83 9.46
CA PHE A 46 -7.26 13.37 10.66
C PHE A 46 -6.84 14.84 10.53
N GLU A 47 -7.08 15.49 9.41
CA GLU A 47 -6.83 16.93 9.29
C GLU A 47 -7.56 17.67 10.41
N LYS A 48 -6.81 18.41 11.24
CA LYS A 48 -7.31 19.11 12.45
C LYS A 48 -7.88 18.21 13.57
N ALA A 49 -7.65 16.90 13.51
CA ALA A 49 -7.96 16.02 14.62
C ALA A 49 -7.10 16.35 15.87
N ASN A 50 -7.52 15.84 17.02
CA ASN A 50 -6.71 15.95 18.23
C ASN A 50 -5.32 15.34 18.00
N LYS A 51 -4.26 16.16 18.16
CA LYS A 51 -2.87 15.74 17.89
C LYS A 51 -2.45 14.48 18.65
N THR A 52 -2.97 14.29 19.87
CA THR A 52 -2.69 13.10 20.67
C THR A 52 -3.30 11.85 20.02
N ILE A 53 -4.54 11.94 19.54
CA ILE A 53 -5.22 10.82 18.88
C ILE A 53 -4.55 10.53 17.54
N GLN A 54 -4.22 11.56 16.79
CA GLN A 54 -3.47 11.43 15.53
C GLN A 54 -2.12 10.74 15.77
N TYR A 55 -1.35 11.19 16.76
CA TYR A 55 -0.06 10.57 17.12
C TYR A 55 -0.23 9.10 17.53
N VAL A 56 -1.23 8.75 18.35
CA VAL A 56 -1.48 7.37 18.77
C VAL A 56 -1.85 6.49 17.58
N VAL A 57 -2.67 6.99 16.64
CA VAL A 57 -3.13 6.21 15.50
C VAL A 57 -2.09 6.13 14.38
N GLU A 58 -1.37 7.21 14.09
CA GLU A 58 -0.37 7.23 13.01
C GLU A 58 1.00 6.71 13.49
N ASP A 59 1.57 7.31 14.52
CA ASP A 59 2.91 6.97 15.00
C ASP A 59 2.92 5.80 15.99
N GLY A 60 1.95 5.75 16.89
CA GLY A 60 1.78 4.64 17.84
C GLY A 60 1.51 3.32 17.12
N TYR A 61 0.65 3.33 16.11
CA TYR A 61 0.38 2.19 15.25
C TYR A 61 1.65 1.71 14.52
N ARG A 62 2.43 2.65 13.98
CA ARG A 62 3.71 2.36 13.31
C ARG A 62 4.73 1.72 14.25
N LYS A 63 4.93 2.29 15.46
CA LYS A 63 5.85 1.73 16.48
C LYS A 63 5.41 0.35 16.96
N LEU A 64 4.14 0.14 17.20
CA LEU A 64 3.60 -1.15 17.61
C LEU A 64 3.81 -2.24 16.54
N GLN A 65 3.73 -1.88 15.28
CA GLN A 65 3.97 -2.83 14.18
C GLN A 65 5.46 -3.19 14.04
N SER A 66 6.38 -2.27 14.31
CA SER A 66 7.82 -2.51 14.17
C SER A 66 8.44 -3.19 15.39
N GLU A 67 8.11 -2.74 16.59
CA GLU A 67 8.79 -3.13 17.83
C GLU A 67 7.94 -4.00 18.77
N GLY A 68 6.63 -3.92 18.68
CA GLY A 68 5.68 -4.57 19.60
C GLY A 68 4.72 -5.55 18.96
N LYS A 69 5.17 -6.40 18.02
CA LYS A 69 4.30 -7.28 17.22
C LYS A 69 3.30 -8.13 18.01
N TRP A 70 3.72 -8.75 19.11
CA TRP A 70 2.83 -9.54 19.97
C TRP A 70 1.77 -8.67 20.65
N PHE A 71 2.15 -7.47 21.07
CA PHE A 71 1.22 -6.50 21.68
C PHE A 71 0.27 -5.92 20.64
N TYR A 72 0.77 -5.66 19.43
CA TYR A 72 -0.09 -5.31 18.30
C TYR A 72 -1.12 -6.40 17.99
N GLN A 73 -0.71 -7.67 17.92
CA GLN A 73 -1.60 -8.81 17.71
C GLN A 73 -2.63 -8.93 18.85
N PHE A 74 -2.20 -8.71 20.09
CA PHE A 74 -3.09 -8.67 21.24
C PHE A 74 -4.11 -7.53 21.13
N LEU A 75 -3.68 -6.30 20.87
CA LEU A 75 -4.58 -5.16 20.64
C LEU A 75 -5.51 -5.41 19.46
N TYR A 76 -4.98 -5.94 18.36
CA TYR A 76 -5.79 -6.30 17.20
C TYR A 76 -6.86 -7.34 17.55
N SER A 77 -6.52 -8.33 18.39
CA SER A 77 -7.51 -9.32 18.86
C SER A 77 -8.56 -8.71 19.78
N LEU A 78 -8.23 -7.67 20.55
CA LEU A 78 -9.23 -6.94 21.35
C LEU A 78 -10.29 -6.24 20.50
N TYR A 79 -9.97 -5.88 19.25
CA TYR A 79 -10.96 -5.32 18.32
C TYR A 79 -12.07 -6.31 17.90
N TYR A 80 -11.91 -7.60 18.17
CA TYR A 80 -13.02 -8.56 18.05
C TYR A 80 -13.99 -8.51 19.23
N ILE A 81 -13.66 -7.77 20.31
CA ILE A 81 -14.53 -7.57 21.48
C ILE A 81 -15.42 -6.34 21.21
N PRO A 82 -16.76 -6.50 21.11
CA PRO A 82 -17.65 -5.41 20.70
C PRO A 82 -17.56 -4.15 21.56
N ILE A 83 -17.36 -4.29 22.89
CA ILE A 83 -17.28 -3.14 23.78
C ILE A 83 -16.01 -2.32 23.57
N VAL A 84 -14.86 -3.00 23.32
CA VAL A 84 -13.57 -2.34 23.02
C VAL A 84 -13.67 -1.58 21.73
N THR A 85 -14.26 -2.21 20.70
CA THR A 85 -14.52 -1.59 19.40
C THR A 85 -15.39 -0.36 19.56
N PHE A 86 -16.48 -0.45 20.32
CA PHE A 86 -17.40 0.67 20.55
C PHE A 86 -16.71 1.88 21.21
N ILE A 87 -15.92 1.65 22.26
CA ILE A 87 -15.21 2.73 22.98
C ILE A 87 -14.18 3.39 22.05
N ASN A 88 -13.40 2.58 21.34
CA ASN A 88 -12.38 3.10 20.43
C ASN A 88 -13.00 3.88 19.26
N ASP A 89 -14.09 3.37 18.69
CA ASP A 89 -14.85 4.06 17.66
C ASP A 89 -15.38 5.41 18.17
N MET A 90 -15.89 5.47 19.40
CA MET A 90 -16.39 6.70 20.00
C MET A 90 -15.29 7.77 20.15
N ILE A 91 -14.09 7.37 20.57
CA ILE A 91 -12.93 8.27 20.71
C ILE A 91 -12.46 8.75 19.34
N LEU A 92 -12.26 7.84 18.40
CA LEU A 92 -11.84 8.17 17.03
C LEU A 92 -12.86 9.06 16.32
N GLU A 93 -14.13 8.70 16.40
CA GLU A 93 -15.21 9.46 15.78
C GLU A 93 -15.35 10.87 16.34
N SER A 94 -15.20 11.05 17.66
CA SER A 94 -15.22 12.39 18.28
C SER A 94 -14.14 13.31 17.74
N SER A 95 -13.02 12.76 17.29
CA SER A 95 -11.91 13.51 16.71
C SER A 95 -12.08 13.77 15.22
N ILE A 96 -12.67 12.82 14.48
CA ILE A 96 -12.81 12.87 13.01
C ILE A 96 -14.06 13.64 12.59
N ILE A 97 -15.20 13.38 13.24
CA ILE A 97 -16.52 13.88 12.81
C ILE A 97 -16.58 15.40 12.66
N PRO A 98 -16.11 16.23 13.62
CA PRO A 98 -16.33 17.68 13.52
C PRO A 98 -15.76 18.32 12.25
N ASN A 99 -14.53 17.94 11.89
CA ASN A 99 -13.88 18.47 10.69
C ASN A 99 -14.47 17.87 9.41
N LEU A 100 -14.68 16.55 9.42
CA LEU A 100 -15.24 15.83 8.27
C LEU A 100 -16.68 16.32 7.95
N GLU A 101 -17.51 16.51 8.98
CA GLU A 101 -18.86 17.04 8.84
C GLU A 101 -18.84 18.45 8.21
N LYS A 102 -17.99 19.34 8.73
CA LYS A 102 -17.80 20.67 8.18
C LYS A 102 -17.44 20.61 6.70
N LYS A 103 -16.44 19.81 6.32
CA LYS A 103 -15.99 19.64 4.94
C LYS A 103 -17.09 19.09 4.02
N ILE A 104 -17.80 18.05 4.44
CA ILE A 104 -18.89 17.46 3.65
C ILE A 104 -20.02 18.48 3.41
N LEU A 105 -20.38 19.29 4.42
CA LEU A 105 -21.43 20.28 4.30
C LEU A 105 -21.02 21.51 3.47
N GLU A 106 -19.75 21.92 3.56
CA GLU A 106 -19.21 23.02 2.76
C GLU A 106 -19.08 22.64 1.29
N GLU A 107 -18.53 21.46 1.00
CA GLU A 107 -18.24 21.03 -0.36
C GLU A 107 -19.46 20.48 -1.10
N LYS A 108 -20.49 19.99 -0.38
CA LYS A 108 -21.72 19.40 -0.93
C LYS A 108 -21.44 18.40 -2.05
N PRO A 109 -20.71 17.33 -1.76
CA PRO A 109 -20.26 16.39 -2.79
C PRO A 109 -21.42 15.61 -3.40
N GLU A 110 -21.30 15.24 -4.67
CA GLU A 110 -22.19 14.28 -5.32
C GLU A 110 -21.81 12.84 -4.97
N LYS A 111 -20.50 12.58 -4.80
CA LYS A 111 -19.99 11.25 -4.42
C LYS A 111 -18.92 11.37 -3.33
N ILE A 112 -18.87 10.36 -2.46
CA ILE A 112 -17.83 10.20 -1.44
C ILE A 112 -17.15 8.86 -1.67
N ILE A 113 -15.82 8.86 -1.80
CA ILE A 113 -14.98 7.68 -2.00
C ILE A 113 -14.11 7.51 -0.77
N ILE A 114 -14.21 6.38 -0.09
CA ILE A 114 -13.54 6.10 1.18
C ILE A 114 -12.40 5.11 0.94
N PHE A 115 -11.18 5.50 1.35
CA PHE A 115 -9.97 4.69 1.23
C PHE A 115 -9.45 4.17 2.58
N HIS A 116 -10.18 4.38 3.68
CA HIS A 116 -9.81 3.85 5.00
C HIS A 116 -11.04 3.49 5.82
N PHE A 117 -11.04 2.31 6.44
CA PHE A 117 -12.22 1.77 7.16
C PHE A 117 -12.68 2.62 8.35
N PHE A 118 -11.77 3.32 9.05
CA PHE A 118 -12.15 4.22 10.16
C PHE A 118 -13.05 5.39 9.72
N LEU A 119 -13.10 5.71 8.44
CA LEU A 119 -13.92 6.80 7.91
C LEU A 119 -15.35 6.36 7.56
N ILE A 120 -15.62 5.06 7.48
CA ILE A 120 -16.92 4.52 7.06
C ILE A 120 -18.03 4.98 8.02
N ARG A 121 -17.91 4.69 9.32
CA ARG A 121 -18.93 5.07 10.31
C ARG A 121 -19.12 6.57 10.42
N PRO A 122 -18.06 7.42 10.57
CA PRO A 122 -18.20 8.86 10.57
C PRO A 122 -18.99 9.40 9.38
N VAL A 123 -18.66 8.97 8.16
CA VAL A 123 -19.35 9.40 6.94
C VAL A 123 -20.84 9.05 7.01
N TYR A 124 -21.19 7.83 7.36
CA TYR A 124 -22.61 7.42 7.43
C TYR A 124 -23.38 8.08 8.56
N ARG A 125 -22.75 8.43 9.68
CA ARG A 125 -23.38 9.25 10.74
C ARG A 125 -23.71 10.63 10.23
N ILE A 126 -22.79 11.28 9.52
CA ILE A 126 -22.99 12.61 8.93
C ILE A 126 -24.12 12.55 7.89
N ILE A 127 -24.08 11.60 6.97
CA ILE A 127 -25.13 11.39 5.96
C ILE A 127 -26.51 11.24 6.61
N LYS A 128 -26.62 10.40 7.64
CA LYS A 128 -27.88 10.16 8.36
C LYS A 128 -28.35 11.42 9.11
N LYS A 129 -27.45 12.10 9.82
CA LYS A 129 -27.76 13.31 10.59
C LYS A 129 -28.32 14.41 9.72
N HIS A 130 -27.73 14.64 8.55
CA HIS A 130 -28.09 15.72 7.64
C HIS A 130 -28.99 15.26 6.49
N ARG A 131 -29.41 13.99 6.45
CA ARG A 131 -30.24 13.40 5.37
C ARG A 131 -29.67 13.66 3.97
N LEU A 132 -28.35 13.56 3.82
CA LEU A 132 -27.68 13.84 2.57
C LEU A 132 -28.01 12.77 1.51
N LYS A 133 -28.23 13.23 0.28
CA LYS A 133 -28.35 12.34 -0.90
C LYS A 133 -27.00 12.33 -1.60
N VAL A 134 -26.14 11.37 -1.26
CA VAL A 134 -24.77 11.22 -1.77
C VAL A 134 -24.47 9.74 -1.97
N SER A 135 -23.86 9.40 -3.09
CA SER A 135 -23.40 8.04 -3.35
C SER A 135 -22.08 7.79 -2.65
N VAL A 136 -21.92 6.62 -1.99
CA VAL A 136 -20.72 6.27 -1.24
C VAL A 136 -20.09 5.01 -1.83
N PHE A 137 -18.77 5.11 -2.09
CA PHE A 137 -17.92 3.99 -2.52
C PHE A 137 -16.87 3.73 -1.46
N THR A 138 -16.62 2.48 -1.15
CA THR A 138 -15.51 2.07 -0.28
C THR A 138 -14.50 1.27 -1.08
N VAL A 139 -13.31 1.81 -1.20
CA VAL A 139 -12.17 1.15 -1.83
C VAL A 139 -11.43 0.36 -0.76
N VAL A 140 -11.56 -0.97 -0.79
CA VAL A 140 -10.88 -1.85 0.16
C VAL A 140 -9.44 -2.04 -0.31
N THR A 141 -8.52 -1.26 0.26
CA THR A 141 -7.12 -1.20 -0.16
C THR A 141 -6.29 -2.45 0.17
N ASP A 142 -6.87 -3.39 0.92
CA ASP A 142 -6.29 -4.71 1.20
C ASP A 142 -6.78 -5.71 0.14
N PRO A 143 -5.94 -6.19 -0.81
CA PRO A 143 -6.42 -6.91 -1.98
C PRO A 143 -6.88 -8.34 -1.72
N PHE A 144 -6.35 -9.04 -0.71
CA PHE A 144 -6.62 -10.47 -0.49
C PHE A 144 -7.23 -10.79 0.87
N THR A 145 -6.85 -10.06 1.92
CA THR A 145 -7.45 -10.15 3.26
C THR A 145 -7.76 -8.75 3.75
N ALA A 146 -8.93 -8.57 4.35
CA ALA A 146 -9.34 -7.27 4.85
C ALA A 146 -9.87 -7.37 6.29
N HIS A 147 -9.60 -6.34 7.08
CA HIS A 147 -10.15 -6.23 8.41
C HIS A 147 -11.68 -6.19 8.36
N PRO A 148 -12.42 -6.84 9.28
CA PRO A 148 -13.89 -6.81 9.30
C PRO A 148 -14.50 -5.41 9.31
N PHE A 149 -13.78 -4.41 9.78
CA PHE A 149 -14.23 -3.00 9.77
C PHE A 149 -14.46 -2.41 8.39
N TRP A 150 -13.85 -2.94 7.35
CA TRP A 150 -14.21 -2.58 5.99
C TRP A 150 -15.68 -2.86 5.67
N PHE A 151 -16.28 -3.87 6.30
CA PHE A 151 -17.58 -4.44 5.95
C PHE A 151 -18.70 -4.11 6.94
N ILE A 152 -18.53 -3.06 7.78
CA ILE A 152 -19.49 -2.68 8.81
C ILE A 152 -20.80 -2.07 8.30
N ASN A 153 -20.79 -1.50 7.09
CA ASN A 153 -22.00 -0.96 6.46
C ASN A 153 -22.29 -1.70 5.14
N LYS A 154 -23.43 -2.37 5.08
CA LYS A 154 -23.81 -3.24 3.94
C LYS A 154 -24.45 -2.49 2.77
N LYS A 155 -24.75 -1.20 2.92
CA LYS A 155 -25.50 -0.39 1.93
C LYS A 155 -24.62 0.47 1.03
N GLN A 156 -23.36 0.14 0.87
CA GLN A 156 -22.40 0.90 0.06
C GLN A 156 -21.82 0.05 -1.04
N ASN A 157 -21.29 0.69 -2.06
CA ASN A 157 -20.55 0.00 -3.12
C ASN A 157 -19.13 -0.26 -2.68
N PHE A 158 -18.74 -1.53 -2.69
CA PHE A 158 -17.39 -1.96 -2.37
C PHE A 158 -16.58 -2.20 -3.65
N ILE A 159 -15.45 -1.54 -3.75
CA ILE A 159 -14.43 -1.78 -4.78
C ILE A 159 -13.40 -2.71 -4.17
N LEU A 160 -13.31 -3.91 -4.70
CA LEU A 160 -12.46 -5.01 -4.25
C LEU A 160 -11.43 -5.34 -5.33
N PHE A 161 -10.32 -5.97 -4.96
CA PHE A 161 -9.21 -6.22 -5.89
C PHE A 161 -8.90 -7.71 -6.11
N SER A 162 -9.73 -8.60 -5.61
CA SER A 162 -9.61 -10.03 -5.91
C SER A 162 -10.93 -10.78 -5.67
N GLU A 163 -11.11 -11.89 -6.36
CA GLU A 163 -12.18 -12.84 -6.09
C GLU A 163 -12.01 -13.51 -4.70
N ILE A 164 -10.79 -13.59 -4.19
CA ILE A 164 -10.51 -14.08 -2.83
C ILE A 164 -11.19 -13.17 -1.80
N LEU A 165 -10.99 -11.85 -1.94
CA LEU A 165 -11.59 -10.86 -1.06
C LEU A 165 -13.12 -10.81 -1.23
N LYS A 166 -13.64 -10.94 -2.47
CA LYS A 166 -15.08 -11.03 -2.72
C LYS A 166 -15.70 -12.22 -1.99
N LYS A 167 -15.07 -13.39 -2.06
CA LYS A 167 -15.52 -14.57 -1.30
C LYS A 167 -15.53 -14.35 0.20
N HIS A 168 -14.54 -13.61 0.72
CA HIS A 168 -14.50 -13.22 2.14
C HIS A 168 -15.67 -12.28 2.49
N ALA A 169 -15.92 -11.27 1.68
CA ALA A 169 -17.03 -10.32 1.85
C ALA A 169 -18.40 -11.01 1.84
N LEU A 170 -18.60 -11.99 0.96
CA LEU A 170 -19.83 -12.80 0.92
C LEU A 170 -20.03 -13.62 2.21
N LYS A 171 -18.96 -14.18 2.81
CA LYS A 171 -19.03 -14.91 4.07
C LYS A 171 -19.51 -14.07 5.26
N VAL A 172 -19.29 -12.75 5.22
CA VAL A 172 -19.82 -11.82 6.23
C VAL A 172 -21.18 -11.22 5.83
N ASN A 173 -21.88 -11.89 4.90
CA ASN A 173 -23.23 -11.56 4.45
C ASN A 173 -23.37 -10.15 3.84
N LEU A 174 -22.40 -9.72 3.03
CA LEU A 174 -22.56 -8.54 2.18
C LEU A 174 -23.40 -8.91 0.93
N PRO A 175 -24.28 -8.01 0.47
CA PRO A 175 -25.00 -8.22 -0.78
C PRO A 175 -24.05 -8.28 -1.97
N GLU A 176 -24.13 -9.33 -2.78
CA GLU A 176 -23.23 -9.51 -3.93
C GLU A 176 -23.32 -8.35 -4.95
N VAL A 177 -24.50 -7.78 -5.11
CA VAL A 177 -24.74 -6.63 -5.99
C VAL A 177 -23.89 -5.40 -5.64
N ASN A 178 -23.43 -5.32 -4.41
CA ASN A 178 -22.58 -4.22 -3.93
C ASN A 178 -21.08 -4.53 -3.99
N LEU A 179 -20.68 -5.72 -4.47
CA LEU A 179 -19.30 -6.18 -4.49
C LEU A 179 -18.74 -6.15 -5.91
N HIS A 180 -17.89 -5.18 -6.21
CA HIS A 180 -17.33 -4.96 -7.53
C HIS A 180 -15.84 -5.26 -7.52
N VAL A 181 -15.41 -6.26 -8.30
CA VAL A 181 -14.00 -6.67 -8.38
C VAL A 181 -13.33 -6.03 -9.59
N PHE A 182 -12.20 -5.40 -9.35
CA PHE A 182 -11.36 -4.74 -10.34
C PHE A 182 -9.89 -5.14 -10.17
N PRO A 183 -9.03 -4.91 -11.17
CA PRO A 183 -7.60 -4.93 -10.97
C PRO A 183 -7.17 -3.86 -9.96
N PHE A 184 -5.98 -4.01 -9.36
CA PHE A 184 -5.52 -3.14 -8.28
C PHE A 184 -5.25 -1.70 -8.74
N ILE A 185 -5.54 -0.72 -7.87
CA ILE A 185 -5.29 0.71 -8.14
C ILE A 185 -3.81 1.02 -7.90
N LEU A 186 -3.12 1.43 -8.96
CA LEU A 186 -1.76 1.98 -8.91
C LEU A 186 -1.61 3.14 -9.89
N ASP A 187 -0.48 3.84 -9.79
CA ASP A 187 -0.09 4.85 -10.77
C ASP A 187 0.12 4.19 -12.15
N GLU A 188 -0.34 4.83 -13.21
CA GLU A 188 -0.31 4.33 -14.59
C GLU A 188 1.12 3.98 -15.06
N LYS A 189 2.16 4.63 -14.51
CA LYS A 189 3.56 4.34 -14.82
C LYS A 189 3.94 2.87 -14.61
N TYR A 190 3.31 2.17 -13.65
CA TYR A 190 3.59 0.76 -13.39
C TYR A 190 3.03 -0.19 -14.46
N SER A 191 2.22 0.29 -15.40
CA SER A 191 1.73 -0.51 -16.54
C SER A 191 2.82 -0.83 -17.57
N SER A 192 3.90 -0.04 -17.58
CA SER A 192 4.96 -0.12 -18.58
C SER A 192 6.32 -0.12 -17.90
N PRO A 193 6.98 -1.28 -17.75
CA PRO A 193 8.36 -1.34 -17.27
C PRO A 193 9.28 -0.49 -18.14
N ILE A 194 10.32 0.07 -17.56
CA ILE A 194 11.35 0.82 -18.30
C ILE A 194 12.04 -0.16 -19.29
N PRO A 195 12.18 0.23 -20.58
CA PRO A 195 12.82 -0.61 -21.59
C PRO A 195 14.21 -1.10 -21.15
N ALA A 196 14.50 -2.39 -21.38
CA ALA A 196 15.72 -3.04 -20.92
C ALA A 196 17.01 -2.29 -21.35
N GLN A 197 17.02 -1.68 -22.53
CA GLN A 197 18.15 -0.89 -23.03
C GLN A 197 18.47 0.35 -22.17
N ASN A 198 17.49 0.87 -21.41
CA ASN A 198 17.65 2.05 -20.56
C ASN A 198 18.10 1.70 -19.14
N ILE A 199 17.99 0.42 -18.72
CA ILE A 199 18.34 -0.03 -17.37
C ILE A 199 19.80 0.24 -17.02
N PRO A 200 20.81 -0.01 -17.88
CA PRO A 200 22.20 0.30 -17.56
C PRO A 200 22.47 1.78 -17.28
N ALA A 201 21.90 2.67 -18.07
CA ALA A 201 22.00 4.11 -17.86
C ALA A 201 21.34 4.54 -16.54
N LEU A 202 20.18 3.97 -16.23
CA LEU A 202 19.45 4.25 -15.00
C LEU A 202 20.18 3.72 -13.75
N LYS A 203 20.78 2.52 -13.81
CA LYS A 203 21.65 2.01 -12.74
C LYS A 203 22.79 3.00 -12.47
N LYS A 204 23.49 3.45 -13.53
CA LYS A 204 24.58 4.42 -13.43
C LYS A 204 24.12 5.76 -12.83
N LYS A 205 22.94 6.25 -13.21
CA LYS A 205 22.34 7.48 -12.65
C LYS A 205 22.21 7.41 -11.13
N TYR A 206 21.84 6.25 -10.61
CA TYR A 206 21.68 6.03 -9.16
C TYR A 206 22.93 5.48 -8.46
N GLY A 207 24.08 5.46 -9.13
CA GLY A 207 25.36 5.06 -8.55
C GLY A 207 25.58 3.54 -8.46
N PHE A 208 24.83 2.74 -9.21
CA PHE A 208 24.99 1.30 -9.28
C PHE A 208 25.82 0.86 -10.49
N ASP A 209 26.51 -0.28 -10.34
CA ASP A 209 27.20 -0.92 -11.44
C ASP A 209 26.17 -1.49 -12.45
N PRO A 210 26.21 -1.04 -13.72
CA PRO A 210 25.28 -1.51 -14.76
C PRO A 210 25.33 -3.03 -15.00
N ALA A 211 26.50 -3.65 -14.81
CA ALA A 211 26.72 -5.07 -15.10
C ALA A 211 26.26 -6.00 -13.95
N LYS A 212 26.14 -5.49 -12.73
CA LYS A 212 25.78 -6.31 -11.57
C LYS A 212 24.29 -6.46 -11.40
N LYS A 213 23.86 -7.63 -10.90
CA LYS A 213 22.51 -7.82 -10.35
C LYS A 213 22.31 -6.92 -9.13
N MET A 214 21.07 -6.54 -8.88
CA MET A 214 20.74 -5.62 -7.79
C MET A 214 19.64 -6.18 -6.90
N VAL A 215 19.84 -6.09 -5.59
CA VAL A 215 18.78 -6.26 -4.59
C VAL A 215 18.36 -4.88 -4.05
N LEU A 216 17.06 -4.65 -3.97
CA LEU A 216 16.49 -3.48 -3.33
C LEU A 216 15.88 -3.88 -1.99
N ILE A 217 16.29 -3.21 -0.91
CA ILE A 217 15.71 -3.35 0.43
C ILE A 217 14.71 -2.20 0.59
N PHE A 218 13.41 -2.52 0.61
CA PHE A 218 12.35 -1.51 0.56
C PHE A 218 11.09 -2.01 1.26
N GLY A 219 10.57 -1.26 2.23
CA GLY A 219 9.38 -1.65 3.00
C GLY A 219 8.20 -0.68 2.89
N GLY A 220 8.23 0.22 1.90
CA GLY A 220 7.26 1.31 1.77
C GLY A 220 7.73 2.61 2.44
N GLY A 221 6.82 3.58 2.59
CA GLY A 221 7.16 4.92 3.10
C GLY A 221 7.67 4.97 4.53
N ASP A 222 7.37 3.96 5.33
CA ASP A 222 7.71 3.90 6.76
C ASP A 222 8.96 3.04 7.05
N GLY A 223 9.71 2.66 6.01
CA GLY A 223 10.89 1.80 6.16
C GLY A 223 10.55 0.31 6.20
N ILE A 224 11.55 -0.52 6.53
CA ILE A 224 11.45 -1.97 6.52
C ILE A 224 11.87 -2.57 7.88
N PRO A 225 11.09 -3.51 8.45
CA PRO A 225 11.49 -4.22 9.66
C PRO A 225 12.83 -4.93 9.50
N ASN A 226 13.68 -4.86 10.52
CA ASN A 226 15.02 -5.46 10.51
C ASN A 226 15.98 -4.94 9.41
N GLY A 227 15.71 -3.79 8.80
CA GLY A 227 16.51 -3.25 7.69
C GLY A 227 18.00 -3.14 8.02
N LYS A 228 18.35 -2.64 9.23
CA LYS A 228 19.73 -2.57 9.73
C LYS A 228 20.41 -3.94 9.71
N ARG A 229 19.75 -4.94 10.29
CA ARG A 229 20.30 -6.29 10.39
C ARG A 229 20.43 -7.01 9.04
N ILE A 230 19.47 -6.78 8.14
CA ILE A 230 19.54 -7.32 6.77
C ILE A 230 20.75 -6.74 6.04
N LEU A 231 20.96 -5.41 6.13
CA LEU A 231 22.14 -4.78 5.51
C LEU A 231 23.43 -5.35 6.05
N GLU A 232 23.58 -5.51 7.38
CA GLU A 232 24.77 -6.14 7.99
C GLU A 232 25.00 -7.54 7.45
N LEU A 233 23.95 -8.38 7.40
CA LEU A 233 24.06 -9.75 6.91
C LEU A 233 24.53 -9.80 5.45
N LEU A 234 24.07 -8.88 4.61
CA LEU A 234 24.47 -8.81 3.21
C LEU A 234 25.90 -8.28 3.05
N LEU A 235 26.30 -7.28 3.83
CA LEU A 235 27.68 -6.77 3.82
C LEU A 235 28.69 -7.85 4.24
N ASN A 236 28.37 -8.60 5.30
CA ASN A 236 29.22 -9.68 5.80
C ASN A 236 29.27 -10.90 4.87
N ALA A 237 28.26 -11.11 4.06
CA ALA A 237 28.18 -12.27 3.15
C ALA A 237 29.01 -12.09 1.87
N HIS A 238 29.51 -10.89 1.57
CA HIS A 238 30.32 -10.57 0.39
C HIS A 238 29.75 -11.09 -0.95
N ILE A 239 28.42 -11.00 -1.10
CA ILE A 239 27.73 -11.47 -2.31
C ILE A 239 28.00 -10.48 -3.45
N ASP A 240 28.29 -10.98 -4.65
CA ASP A 240 28.56 -10.14 -5.83
C ASP A 240 27.29 -9.56 -6.44
N LEU A 241 26.72 -8.55 -5.78
CA LEU A 241 25.54 -7.81 -6.21
C LEU A 241 25.60 -6.35 -5.74
N SER A 242 24.81 -5.50 -6.38
CA SER A 242 24.55 -4.15 -5.93
C SER A 242 23.40 -4.15 -4.90
N ILE A 243 23.51 -3.33 -3.86
CA ILE A 243 22.51 -3.21 -2.78
C ILE A 243 21.94 -1.80 -2.78
N GLY A 244 20.65 -1.66 -3.02
CA GLY A 244 19.91 -0.44 -2.75
C GLY A 244 19.12 -0.58 -1.45
N ILE A 245 19.17 0.42 -0.57
CA ILE A 245 18.35 0.45 0.63
C ILE A 245 17.59 1.77 0.71
N VAL A 246 16.25 1.66 0.88
CA VAL A 246 15.36 2.83 1.01
C VAL A 246 14.79 2.83 2.43
N GLY A 247 15.26 3.78 3.24
CA GLY A 247 14.83 3.97 4.62
C GLY A 247 13.41 4.59 4.72
N GLY A 248 12.95 5.27 3.67
CA GLY A 248 11.70 6.01 3.75
C GLY A 248 11.79 7.12 4.80
N LYS A 249 10.83 7.16 5.73
CA LYS A 249 10.80 8.10 6.86
C LYS A 249 11.62 7.63 8.07
N ASP A 250 12.23 6.45 8.02
CA ASP A 250 13.09 5.91 9.08
C ASP A 250 14.50 6.50 8.96
N GLU A 251 14.70 7.65 9.61
CA GLU A 251 16.00 8.35 9.65
C GLU A 251 17.08 7.53 10.34
N ASP A 252 16.70 6.73 11.33
CA ASP A 252 17.61 5.84 12.04
C ASP A 252 18.19 4.75 11.13
N LEU A 253 17.36 4.18 10.27
CA LEU A 253 17.81 3.21 9.26
C LEU A 253 18.71 3.89 8.22
N PHE A 254 18.34 5.08 7.77
CA PHE A 254 19.12 5.84 6.79
C PHE A 254 20.52 6.16 7.33
N ASN A 255 20.60 6.76 8.52
CA ASN A 255 21.87 7.15 9.14
C ASN A 255 22.77 5.93 9.40
N TYR A 256 22.18 4.86 9.93
CA TYR A 256 22.89 3.60 10.17
C TYR A 256 23.44 3.01 8.86
N ALA A 257 22.64 2.98 7.79
CA ALA A 257 23.07 2.42 6.51
C ALA A 257 24.22 3.23 5.86
N GLU A 258 24.17 4.56 5.97
CA GLU A 258 25.26 5.44 5.51
C GLU A 258 26.57 5.21 6.31
N GLU A 259 26.46 4.99 7.62
CA GLU A 259 27.60 4.66 8.46
C GLU A 259 28.23 3.31 8.08
N GLN A 260 27.40 2.27 7.92
CA GLN A 260 27.86 0.94 7.51
C GLN A 260 28.50 0.96 6.11
N LYS A 261 27.91 1.70 5.15
CA LYS A 261 28.51 1.90 3.82
C LYS A 261 29.92 2.45 3.88
N LYS A 262 30.17 3.42 4.76
CA LYS A 262 31.49 4.03 4.99
C LYS A 262 32.44 3.03 5.67
N GLN A 263 31.98 2.38 6.75
CA GLN A 263 32.78 1.43 7.54
C GLN A 263 33.27 0.25 6.70
N TYR A 264 32.38 -0.33 5.90
CA TYR A 264 32.72 -1.47 5.02
C TYR A 264 33.36 -1.06 3.69
N LYS A 265 33.52 0.25 3.42
CA LYS A 265 34.00 0.77 2.13
C LYS A 265 33.26 0.13 0.97
N ALA A 266 31.93 0.03 1.05
CA ALA A 266 31.06 -0.70 0.14
C ALA A 266 30.52 0.19 -1.01
N PRO A 267 31.24 0.33 -2.14
CA PRO A 267 30.82 1.20 -3.26
C PRO A 267 29.59 0.65 -3.97
N ASN A 268 29.32 -0.63 -3.83
CA ASN A 268 28.16 -1.33 -4.38
C ASN A 268 26.86 -1.12 -3.59
N VAL A 269 26.90 -0.36 -2.48
CA VAL A 269 25.73 -0.02 -1.65
C VAL A 269 25.32 1.43 -1.91
N GLN A 270 24.02 1.65 -2.20
CA GLN A 270 23.44 2.97 -2.26
C GLN A 270 22.30 3.09 -1.24
N VAL A 271 22.32 4.20 -0.49
CA VAL A 271 21.39 4.47 0.60
C VAL A 271 20.49 5.64 0.22
N PHE A 272 19.19 5.48 0.41
CA PHE A 272 18.19 6.50 0.11
C PHE A 272 17.28 6.69 1.32
N GLY A 273 16.91 7.93 1.60
CA GLY A 273 15.84 8.27 2.53
C GLY A 273 14.46 8.08 1.89
N TYR A 274 13.55 9.03 2.13
CA TYR A 274 12.27 9.06 1.42
C TYR A 274 12.49 9.48 -0.05
N VAL A 275 11.97 8.67 -0.97
CA VAL A 275 12.13 8.90 -2.42
C VAL A 275 10.78 8.95 -3.13
N ASP A 276 10.67 9.78 -4.17
CA ASP A 276 9.55 9.84 -5.12
C ASP A 276 9.82 9.01 -6.40
N PHE A 277 11.06 8.54 -6.57
CA PHE A 277 11.53 7.75 -7.71
C PHE A 277 11.66 6.23 -7.43
N ILE A 278 10.84 5.71 -6.51
CA ILE A 278 10.84 4.25 -6.20
C ILE A 278 10.56 3.39 -7.45
N TYR A 279 9.78 3.90 -8.40
CA TYR A 279 9.53 3.24 -9.67
C TYR A 279 10.84 2.96 -10.43
N ASP A 280 11.77 3.93 -10.48
CA ASP A 280 13.08 3.76 -11.11
C ASP A 280 13.89 2.68 -10.40
N LEU A 281 13.95 2.73 -9.05
CA LEU A 281 14.70 1.77 -8.25
C LEU A 281 14.15 0.34 -8.39
N LEU A 282 12.84 0.18 -8.43
CA LEU A 282 12.21 -1.11 -8.70
C LEU A 282 12.55 -1.61 -10.11
N ASN A 283 12.53 -0.76 -11.13
CA ASN A 283 12.88 -1.16 -12.49
C ASN A 283 14.32 -1.66 -12.63
N ILE A 284 15.28 -1.05 -11.92
CA ILE A 284 16.70 -1.46 -11.98
C ILE A 284 17.03 -2.63 -11.07
N SER A 285 16.14 -3.01 -10.15
CA SER A 285 16.35 -4.15 -9.25
C SER A 285 16.01 -5.47 -9.94
N ASP A 286 16.64 -6.55 -9.48
CA ASP A 286 16.33 -7.93 -9.86
C ASP A 286 15.53 -8.62 -8.76
N PHE A 287 15.90 -8.35 -7.51
CA PHE A 287 15.30 -8.90 -6.29
C PHE A 287 14.85 -7.76 -5.39
N VAL A 288 13.75 -7.94 -4.67
CA VAL A 288 13.25 -6.94 -3.73
C VAL A 288 12.96 -7.58 -2.38
N ILE A 289 13.76 -7.23 -1.37
CA ILE A 289 13.51 -7.61 0.02
C ILE A 289 12.51 -6.61 0.59
N THR A 290 11.35 -7.11 1.02
CA THR A 290 10.24 -6.23 1.44
C THR A 290 9.35 -6.89 2.49
N LYS A 291 8.44 -6.09 3.09
CA LYS A 291 7.26 -6.61 3.77
C LYS A 291 6.10 -6.75 2.79
N ALA A 292 5.06 -7.51 3.16
CA ALA A 292 3.95 -7.80 2.27
C ALA A 292 2.92 -6.63 2.17
N GLY A 293 3.36 -5.38 2.09
CA GLY A 293 2.47 -4.22 1.89
C GLY A 293 1.73 -4.28 0.56
N ALA A 294 0.43 -3.95 0.54
CA ALA A 294 -0.42 -4.13 -0.64
C ALA A 294 0.13 -3.44 -1.90
N SER A 295 0.37 -2.12 -1.84
CA SER A 295 0.88 -1.37 -3.01
C SER A 295 2.26 -1.85 -3.44
N ALA A 296 3.21 -1.98 -2.49
CA ALA A 296 4.56 -2.42 -2.80
C ALA A 296 4.59 -3.82 -3.45
N THR A 297 3.76 -4.74 -2.94
CA THR A 297 3.61 -6.09 -3.52
C THR A 297 3.15 -6.01 -4.97
N MET A 298 2.11 -5.24 -5.24
CA MET A 298 1.57 -5.13 -6.60
C MET A 298 2.51 -4.39 -7.55
N GLU A 299 3.21 -3.35 -7.09
CA GLU A 299 4.25 -2.63 -7.84
C GLU A 299 5.39 -3.57 -8.25
N ILE A 300 5.88 -4.39 -7.33
CA ILE A 300 6.95 -5.37 -7.56
C ILE A 300 6.51 -6.41 -8.60
N LEU A 301 5.31 -6.98 -8.44
CA LEU A 301 4.79 -8.00 -9.35
C LEU A 301 4.51 -7.46 -10.76
N LEU A 302 3.92 -6.26 -10.88
CA LEU A 302 3.67 -5.62 -12.18
C LEU A 302 4.96 -5.34 -12.95
N LEU A 303 6.03 -4.99 -12.24
CA LEU A 303 7.35 -4.80 -12.83
C LEU A 303 8.14 -6.11 -12.99
N LYS A 304 7.51 -7.27 -12.72
CA LYS A 304 8.08 -8.61 -12.84
C LYS A 304 9.38 -8.80 -12.06
N LYS A 305 9.45 -8.18 -10.87
CA LYS A 305 10.59 -8.35 -9.96
C LYS A 305 10.30 -9.47 -8.97
N ILE A 306 11.36 -10.14 -8.51
CA ILE A 306 11.22 -11.29 -7.59
C ILE A 306 11.18 -10.76 -6.15
N PRO A 307 10.03 -10.83 -5.45
CA PRO A 307 9.93 -10.43 -4.06
C PRO A 307 10.50 -11.48 -3.12
N ILE A 308 11.23 -11.02 -2.11
CA ILE A 308 11.64 -11.78 -0.93
C ILE A 308 10.93 -11.15 0.25
N ILE A 309 9.79 -11.72 0.63
CA ILE A 309 8.96 -11.23 1.72
C ILE A 309 9.55 -11.70 3.04
N ILE A 310 9.88 -10.78 3.94
CA ILE A 310 10.46 -11.09 5.25
C ILE A 310 9.46 -10.94 6.39
N ASP A 311 8.39 -10.19 6.17
CA ASP A 311 7.42 -9.85 7.20
C ASP A 311 6.07 -9.44 6.61
N TYR A 312 5.04 -9.43 7.45
CA TYR A 312 3.72 -8.91 7.11
C TYR A 312 2.96 -8.49 8.36
N ILE A 313 2.05 -7.52 8.21
CA ILE A 313 1.11 -7.14 9.26
C ILE A 313 0.02 -8.21 9.35
N TRP A 314 -0.07 -8.82 10.54
CA TRP A 314 -1.06 -9.86 10.77
C TRP A 314 -2.49 -9.31 10.59
N GLY A 315 -3.33 -10.07 9.88
CA GLY A 315 -4.73 -9.70 9.64
C GLY A 315 -4.97 -8.77 8.43
N GLN A 316 -3.97 -7.98 8.00
CA GLN A 316 -4.09 -7.10 6.84
C GLN A 316 -3.25 -7.58 5.65
N GLU A 317 -1.95 -7.81 5.89
CA GLU A 317 -0.99 -8.13 4.82
C GLU A 317 -0.76 -9.65 4.66
N LYS A 318 -1.35 -10.49 5.53
CA LYS A 318 -1.17 -11.95 5.47
C LYS A 318 -1.56 -12.50 4.10
N GLY A 319 -2.69 -12.08 3.56
CA GLY A 319 -3.15 -12.54 2.25
C GLY A 319 -2.22 -12.15 1.10
N ASN A 320 -1.53 -11.01 1.19
CA ASN A 320 -0.56 -10.59 0.19
C ASN A 320 0.66 -11.53 0.19
N MET A 321 1.15 -11.89 1.38
CA MET A 321 2.22 -12.88 1.52
C MET A 321 1.80 -14.25 1.02
N GLU A 322 0.59 -14.72 1.41
CA GLU A 322 0.04 -16.01 0.98
C GLU A 322 -0.12 -16.05 -0.54
N TYR A 323 -0.62 -14.98 -1.16
CA TYR A 323 -0.75 -14.87 -2.61
C TYR A 323 0.58 -15.05 -3.34
N ILE A 324 1.66 -14.41 -2.87
CA ILE A 324 3.00 -14.57 -3.45
C ILE A 324 3.52 -15.98 -3.26
N ARG A 325 3.42 -16.53 -2.05
CA ARG A 325 3.95 -17.85 -1.69
C ARG A 325 3.23 -18.98 -2.44
N ASP A 326 1.90 -18.95 -2.40
CA ASP A 326 1.06 -20.07 -2.89
C ASP A 326 1.05 -20.13 -4.42
N ASN A 327 1.17 -18.96 -5.10
CA ASN A 327 1.36 -18.88 -6.55
C ASN A 327 2.82 -18.95 -6.98
N LYS A 328 3.75 -19.21 -6.05
CA LYS A 328 5.20 -19.37 -6.34
C LYS A 328 5.75 -18.18 -7.15
N MET A 329 5.38 -16.96 -6.78
CA MET A 329 5.82 -15.72 -7.45
C MET A 329 7.02 -15.07 -6.78
N GLY A 330 7.49 -15.63 -5.66
CA GLY A 330 8.60 -15.12 -4.86
C GLY A 330 8.85 -16.01 -3.65
N ILE A 331 9.57 -15.47 -2.69
CA ILE A 331 10.00 -16.20 -1.48
C ILE A 331 9.41 -15.52 -0.25
N PHE A 332 8.92 -16.33 0.69
CA PHE A 332 8.60 -15.89 2.04
C PHE A 332 9.56 -16.55 3.03
N GLU A 333 10.36 -15.75 3.73
CA GLU A 333 11.30 -16.21 4.73
C GLU A 333 11.40 -15.22 5.90
N ARG A 334 10.97 -15.65 7.09
CA ARG A 334 11.02 -14.83 8.32
C ARG A 334 12.40 -14.82 9.00
N ASP A 335 13.16 -15.90 8.81
CA ASP A 335 14.51 -15.96 9.34
C ASP A 335 15.45 -15.15 8.43
N ILE A 336 15.64 -13.89 8.78
CA ILE A 336 16.49 -12.97 7.99
C ILE A 336 17.95 -13.47 7.85
N LYS A 337 18.42 -14.38 8.74
CA LYS A 337 19.76 -14.97 8.63
C LYS A 337 19.93 -15.82 7.36
N LYS A 338 18.82 -16.29 6.78
CA LYS A 338 18.83 -17.05 5.53
C LYS A 338 18.86 -16.17 4.28
N ILE A 339 18.62 -14.87 4.40
CA ILE A 339 18.55 -13.96 3.23
C ILE A 339 19.82 -14.02 2.38
N PRO A 340 21.04 -14.01 2.93
CA PRO A 340 22.26 -14.13 2.11
C PRO A 340 22.31 -15.41 1.30
N SER A 341 21.96 -16.56 1.89
CA SER A 341 21.95 -17.84 1.18
C SER A 341 20.88 -17.91 0.10
N ILE A 342 19.71 -17.33 0.34
CA ILE A 342 18.62 -17.21 -0.63
C ILE A 342 19.06 -16.36 -1.84
N LEU A 343 19.68 -15.21 -1.59
CA LEU A 343 20.18 -14.35 -2.68
C LEU A 343 21.30 -15.05 -3.47
N ASN A 344 22.23 -15.73 -2.79
CA ASN A 344 23.28 -16.49 -3.46
C ASN A 344 22.72 -17.64 -4.32
N GLU A 345 21.72 -18.35 -3.83
CA GLU A 345 20.99 -19.36 -4.61
C GLU A 345 20.32 -18.72 -5.84
N LEU A 346 19.60 -17.63 -5.65
CA LEU A 346 18.94 -16.93 -6.76
C LEU A 346 19.93 -16.43 -7.80
N LEU A 347 21.08 -15.88 -7.41
CA LEU A 347 22.10 -15.40 -8.34
C LEU A 347 22.65 -16.54 -9.23
N ASN A 348 22.80 -17.72 -8.66
CA ASN A 348 23.39 -18.89 -9.35
C ASN A 348 22.34 -19.79 -10.04
N ASN A 349 21.04 -19.56 -9.83
CA ASN A 349 19.97 -20.42 -10.37
C ASN A 349 19.02 -19.61 -11.28
N LYS A 350 19.40 -19.47 -12.55
CA LYS A 350 18.59 -18.75 -13.56
C LYS A 350 17.23 -19.43 -13.81
N GLU A 351 17.15 -20.76 -13.73
CA GLU A 351 15.89 -21.50 -13.92
C GLU A 351 14.88 -21.14 -12.83
N LYS A 352 15.34 -21.07 -11.58
CA LYS A 352 14.51 -20.65 -10.45
C LYS A 352 14.02 -19.21 -10.60
N GLN A 353 14.90 -18.29 -11.02
CA GLN A 353 14.49 -16.90 -11.31
C GLN A 353 13.41 -16.87 -12.40
N GLN A 354 13.63 -17.58 -13.51
CA GLN A 354 12.69 -17.61 -14.62
C GLN A 354 11.35 -18.25 -14.22
N SER A 355 11.37 -19.27 -13.38
CA SER A 355 10.15 -19.89 -12.85
C SER A 355 9.29 -18.87 -12.07
N PHE A 356 9.89 -18.06 -11.19
CA PHE A 356 9.15 -17.00 -10.49
C PHE A 356 8.57 -15.97 -11.46
N ILE A 357 9.37 -15.54 -12.45
CA ILE A 357 8.91 -14.56 -13.46
C ILE A 357 7.74 -15.13 -14.28
N ASN A 358 7.83 -16.37 -14.72
CA ASN A 358 6.76 -17.04 -15.49
C ASN A 358 5.47 -17.13 -14.66
N ASN A 359 5.58 -17.44 -13.36
CA ASN A 359 4.43 -17.48 -12.47
C ASN A 359 3.80 -16.07 -12.29
N ILE A 360 4.61 -15.02 -12.14
CA ILE A 360 4.13 -13.64 -12.10
C ILE A 360 3.40 -13.28 -13.39
N GLU A 361 3.96 -13.63 -14.55
CA GLU A 361 3.35 -13.36 -15.86
C GLU A 361 2.04 -14.12 -16.09
N SER A 362 1.94 -15.35 -15.55
CA SER A 362 0.72 -16.17 -15.67
C SER A 362 -0.48 -15.56 -14.95
N GLU A 363 -0.27 -14.73 -13.92
CA GLU A 363 -1.34 -14.02 -13.20
C GLU A 363 -1.97 -12.89 -14.03
N LYS A 364 -1.31 -12.44 -15.12
CA LYS A 364 -1.80 -11.39 -16.04
C LYS A 364 -2.27 -10.13 -15.30
N LEU A 365 -1.51 -9.75 -14.28
CA LEU A 365 -1.82 -8.58 -13.46
C LEU A 365 -1.94 -7.31 -14.30
N LYS A 366 -2.91 -6.46 -13.95
CA LYS A 366 -3.20 -5.18 -14.61
C LYS A 366 -3.42 -4.09 -13.58
N ILE A 367 -3.29 -2.85 -14.01
CA ILE A 367 -3.69 -1.66 -13.24
C ILE A 367 -5.17 -1.39 -13.51
N GLY A 368 -5.95 -1.28 -12.43
CA GLY A 368 -7.40 -1.06 -12.49
C GLY A 368 -7.83 0.40 -12.32
N THR A 369 -6.89 1.35 -12.21
CA THR A 369 -7.19 2.73 -11.88
C THR A 369 -8.21 3.37 -12.81
N GLU A 370 -8.07 3.16 -14.12
CA GLU A 370 -9.01 3.70 -15.11
C GLU A 370 -10.38 2.99 -15.05
N GLU A 371 -10.40 1.66 -14.89
CA GLU A 371 -11.64 0.88 -14.81
C GLU A 371 -12.45 1.25 -13.57
N VAL A 372 -11.77 1.34 -12.41
CA VAL A 372 -12.38 1.80 -11.14
C VAL A 372 -12.90 3.23 -11.27
N THR A 373 -12.12 4.12 -11.89
CA THR A 373 -12.55 5.51 -12.08
C THR A 373 -13.78 5.59 -12.99
N LYS A 374 -13.82 4.87 -14.10
CA LYS A 374 -15.00 4.80 -14.98
C LYS A 374 -16.23 4.28 -14.24
N PHE A 375 -16.06 3.27 -13.39
CA PHE A 375 -17.14 2.76 -12.54
C PHE A 375 -17.64 3.82 -11.56
N ILE A 376 -16.74 4.54 -10.88
CA ILE A 376 -17.11 5.63 -9.97
C ILE A 376 -17.81 6.77 -10.73
N LEU A 377 -17.40 7.06 -11.96
CA LEU A 377 -18.01 8.11 -12.80
C LEU A 377 -19.37 7.72 -13.35
N SER A 378 -19.68 6.43 -13.50
CA SER A 378 -20.97 5.99 -14.04
C SER A 378 -22.13 6.39 -13.13
N ASP A 379 -23.24 6.84 -13.73
CA ASP A 379 -24.47 7.25 -13.03
C ASP A 379 -25.34 6.06 -12.55
N ASN A 380 -24.93 4.82 -12.89
CA ASN A 380 -25.72 3.60 -12.69
C ASN A 380 -25.61 3.01 -11.27
N VAL A 381 -24.98 3.72 -10.33
CA VAL A 381 -24.74 3.23 -8.98
C VAL A 381 -25.47 4.15 -8.01
N CYS A 382 -26.70 3.80 -7.70
CA CYS A 382 -27.54 4.45 -6.69
C CYS A 382 -27.33 3.86 -5.32
#